data_638b2c0e69330a1192c7c214947c4b63
#
_entry.id   638b2c0e69330a1192c7c214947c4b63
#
_cell.length_a   1.000
_cell.length_b   1.000
_cell.length_c   1.000
_cell.angle_alpha   90.00
_cell.angle_beta   90.00
_cell.angle_gamma   90.00
#
_symmetry.space_group_name_H-M   'P 1'
#
loop_
_entity.id
_entity.type
_entity.pdbx_description
1 polymer ?
#
loop_
_entity_poly.entity_id
_entity_poly.type
_entity_poly.pdbx_seq_one_letter_code
_entity_poly.pdbx_strand_id
1 'polypeptide(L)'
;MFTANIENQEAALKTHNDIYEEAVCNKDGANKTSMVFTDGSGFAGHIGASMASLLEGVTSQRRYLGKDSQSTVYAAELSGIEMALAAATTNDDNEGQTKAREVIIFSDGQAAIQAVQNPQRPSGQYVPGLIYDHVRAIRSRNQPTNITIRWIPAHVGVNGNEFADGEAKSAALLGAGMGVATGSGTGEPIIRPAAAAKRAVRQRIRERWEKQWERETTSAPTKRLVQAPNKKTLRLYGGLSKPQCAILIQMRTMRIGLRHFLFKIKAAETDRCSCDEGSQTPKHILMQCPRYIIPRTKLWEQLWAVGIKEMDYDKIVSNPQATRYVANFMHRTGLLQQFQYVGLEEGDDDEPTGLTAMDLGVEDDGY
;
A
#
# COMPACT_ATOMS: atom_id res chain seq x y z
N MET A 1 29.40 -13.86 -18.41
CA MET A 1 28.06 -14.41 -18.14
C MET A 1 27.28 -13.39 -17.33
N PHE A 2 25.95 -13.26 -17.47
CA PHE A 2 25.14 -12.42 -16.62
C PHE A 2 24.28 -13.32 -15.72
N THR A 3 24.44 -13.20 -14.41
CA THR A 3 23.70 -14.00 -13.43
C THR A 3 23.13 -13.07 -12.35
N ALA A 4 22.02 -13.48 -11.77
CA ALA A 4 21.43 -12.77 -10.62
C ALA A 4 21.02 -13.83 -9.58
N ASN A 5 21.47 -13.67 -8.33
CA ASN A 5 21.33 -14.66 -7.27
C ASN A 5 20.70 -14.04 -6.02
N ILE A 6 19.72 -14.75 -5.48
CA ILE A 6 19.13 -14.46 -4.17
C ILE A 6 19.31 -15.71 -3.32
N GLU A 7 20.06 -15.57 -2.24
CA GLU A 7 20.40 -16.62 -1.30
C GLU A 7 19.74 -16.36 0.06
N ASN A 8 19.80 -17.30 0.99
CA ASN A 8 19.43 -16.99 2.37
C ASN A 8 20.47 -16.06 3.00
N GLN A 9 20.11 -15.40 4.10
CA GLN A 9 20.93 -14.35 4.72
C GLN A 9 22.35 -14.81 5.10
N GLU A 10 22.47 -15.98 5.68
CA GLU A 10 23.76 -16.51 6.15
C GLU A 10 24.68 -16.87 4.94
N ALA A 11 24.11 -17.51 3.92
CA ALA A 11 24.84 -17.84 2.70
C ALA A 11 25.25 -16.57 1.93
N ALA A 12 24.38 -15.56 1.85
CA ALA A 12 24.67 -14.30 1.18
C ALA A 12 25.85 -13.55 1.84
N LEU A 13 25.87 -13.48 3.18
CA LEU A 13 26.96 -12.86 3.93
C LEU A 13 28.27 -13.63 3.79
N LYS A 14 28.23 -14.96 3.86
CA LYS A 14 29.41 -15.78 3.64
C LYS A 14 29.97 -15.56 2.23
N THR A 15 29.14 -15.67 1.20
CA THR A 15 29.53 -15.44 -0.19
C THR A 15 30.11 -14.04 -0.39
N HIS A 16 29.50 -13.01 0.22
CA HIS A 16 30.04 -11.64 0.17
C HIS A 16 31.46 -11.57 0.75
N ASN A 17 31.70 -12.16 1.94
CA ASN A 17 32.99 -12.13 2.59
C ASN A 17 34.06 -12.88 1.80
N ASP A 18 33.72 -14.06 1.28
CA ASP A 18 34.62 -14.85 0.44
C ASP A 18 35.06 -14.06 -0.82
N ILE A 19 34.09 -13.41 -1.49
CA ILE A 19 34.34 -12.54 -2.65
C ILE A 19 35.22 -11.34 -2.28
N TYR A 20 34.90 -10.69 -1.13
CA TYR A 20 35.64 -9.51 -0.67
C TYR A 20 37.11 -9.84 -0.39
N GLU A 21 37.40 -10.96 0.31
CA GLU A 21 38.75 -11.42 0.58
C GLU A 21 39.51 -11.72 -0.70
N GLU A 22 38.89 -12.44 -1.67
CA GLU A 22 39.48 -12.71 -2.97
C GLU A 22 39.78 -11.44 -3.78
N ALA A 23 38.81 -10.48 -3.80
CA ALA A 23 38.97 -9.21 -4.52
C ALA A 23 40.10 -8.34 -3.92
N VAL A 24 40.27 -8.34 -2.59
CA VAL A 24 41.38 -7.63 -1.92
C VAL A 24 42.70 -8.24 -2.24
N CYS A 25 42.82 -9.61 -2.27
CA CYS A 25 44.05 -10.33 -2.63
C CYS A 25 44.45 -10.12 -4.10
N ASN A 26 43.50 -9.98 -5.00
CA ASN A 26 43.72 -9.86 -6.45
C ASN A 26 43.67 -8.39 -6.96
N LYS A 27 43.76 -7.40 -6.10
CA LYS A 27 43.54 -5.99 -6.40
C LYS A 27 44.38 -5.47 -7.58
N ASP A 28 45.63 -5.91 -7.68
CA ASP A 28 46.59 -5.50 -8.72
C ASP A 28 46.81 -6.55 -9.81
N GLY A 29 46.03 -7.63 -9.80
CA GLY A 29 46.18 -8.78 -10.72
C GLY A 29 45.45 -8.64 -12.04
N ALA A 30 45.81 -9.51 -13.00
CA ALA A 30 45.16 -9.61 -14.32
C ALA A 30 43.67 -10.05 -14.27
N ASN A 31 43.21 -10.56 -13.12
CA ASN A 31 41.83 -11.03 -12.88
C ASN A 31 41.12 -10.11 -11.88
N LYS A 32 41.14 -8.82 -12.13
CA LYS A 32 40.54 -7.82 -11.24
C LYS A 32 39.04 -7.99 -11.15
N THR A 33 38.52 -8.03 -9.92
CA THR A 33 37.08 -8.05 -9.61
C THR A 33 36.65 -6.66 -9.11
N SER A 34 35.62 -6.08 -9.72
CA SER A 34 34.98 -4.83 -9.24
C SER A 34 33.77 -5.17 -8.42
N MET A 35 33.71 -4.67 -7.17
CA MET A 35 32.56 -4.81 -6.27
C MET A 35 31.85 -3.48 -6.16
N VAL A 36 30.58 -3.47 -6.47
CA VAL A 36 29.71 -2.28 -6.42
C VAL A 36 28.49 -2.57 -5.58
N PHE A 37 28.16 -1.67 -4.67
CA PHE A 37 26.97 -1.72 -3.83
C PHE A 37 25.95 -0.72 -4.34
N THR A 38 24.69 -1.08 -4.33
CA THR A 38 23.61 -0.23 -4.84
C THR A 38 22.44 -0.19 -3.87
N ASP A 39 21.83 0.97 -3.74
CA ASP A 39 20.68 1.16 -2.88
C ASP A 39 19.68 2.18 -3.46
N GLY A 40 18.41 2.03 -3.04
CA GLY A 40 17.33 2.95 -3.34
C GLY A 40 16.59 3.37 -2.08
N SER A 41 16.60 4.64 -1.74
CA SER A 41 16.03 5.15 -0.51
C SER A 41 14.92 6.16 -0.72
N GLY A 42 13.92 6.12 0.18
CA GLY A 42 12.87 7.14 0.31
C GLY A 42 13.05 7.91 1.61
N PHE A 43 13.24 9.23 1.53
CA PHE A 43 13.39 10.09 2.70
C PHE A 43 12.63 11.41 2.55
N ALA A 44 11.88 11.81 3.57
CA ALA A 44 11.10 13.05 3.62
C ALA A 44 10.21 13.28 2.37
N GLY A 45 9.61 12.22 1.82
CA GLY A 45 8.77 12.31 0.62
C GLY A 45 9.54 12.45 -0.71
N HIS A 46 10.85 12.19 -0.69
CA HIS A 46 11.73 12.24 -1.86
C HIS A 46 12.42 10.89 -2.07
N ILE A 47 12.77 10.58 -3.29
CA ILE A 47 13.36 9.30 -3.70
C ILE A 47 14.75 9.55 -4.28
N GLY A 48 15.73 8.77 -3.79
CA GLY A 48 17.11 8.80 -4.26
C GLY A 48 17.63 7.40 -4.53
N ALA A 49 18.58 7.29 -5.46
CA ALA A 49 19.31 6.07 -5.79
C ALA A 49 20.81 6.32 -5.65
N SER A 50 21.56 5.27 -5.39
CA SER A 50 23.01 5.34 -5.32
C SER A 50 23.70 4.08 -5.86
N MET A 51 24.96 4.26 -6.23
CA MET A 51 25.93 3.18 -6.38
C MET A 51 27.23 3.60 -5.69
N ALA A 52 27.95 2.66 -5.14
CA ALA A 52 29.23 2.88 -4.47
C ALA A 52 30.20 1.71 -4.68
N SER A 53 31.47 2.02 -4.87
CA SER A 53 32.56 1.06 -4.87
C SER A 53 33.62 1.48 -3.84
N LEU A 54 34.15 0.53 -3.07
CA LEU A 54 35.07 0.80 -1.96
C LEU A 54 36.46 0.17 -2.16
N LEU A 55 36.63 -0.76 -3.12
CA LEU A 55 37.86 -1.54 -3.27
C LEU A 55 39.06 -0.72 -3.82
N GLU A 56 38.79 0.27 -4.68
CA GLU A 56 39.83 1.07 -5.37
C GLU A 56 39.89 2.52 -4.90
N GLY A 57 39.40 2.77 -3.72
CA GLY A 57 39.06 4.08 -3.19
C GLY A 57 37.55 4.29 -3.19
N VAL A 58 37.09 5.17 -2.30
CA VAL A 58 35.66 5.43 -2.19
C VAL A 58 35.19 6.20 -3.41
N THR A 59 34.42 5.54 -4.28
CA THR A 59 33.72 6.19 -5.41
C THR A 59 32.24 5.96 -5.24
N SER A 60 31.45 7.03 -5.39
CA SER A 60 29.99 6.91 -5.36
C SER A 60 29.34 7.81 -6.40
N GLN A 61 28.18 7.38 -6.85
CA GLN A 61 27.28 8.21 -7.66
C GLN A 61 25.91 8.25 -7.01
N ARG A 62 25.23 9.36 -7.13
CA ARG A 62 23.91 9.64 -6.58
C ARG A 62 22.99 10.09 -7.69
N ARG A 63 21.72 9.67 -7.61
CA ARG A 63 20.68 10.13 -8.55
C ARG A 63 19.41 10.46 -7.78
N TYR A 64 18.94 11.69 -7.90
CA TYR A 64 17.61 12.07 -7.41
C TYR A 64 16.54 11.66 -8.41
N LEU A 65 15.50 10.96 -7.94
CA LEU A 65 14.43 10.41 -8.78
C LEU A 65 13.09 11.13 -8.61
N GLY A 66 13.07 12.26 -7.91
CA GLY A 66 11.86 13.04 -7.70
C GLY A 66 11.16 12.74 -6.38
N LYS A 67 9.94 13.29 -6.23
CA LYS A 67 9.09 13.04 -5.06
C LYS A 67 8.50 11.61 -5.10
N ASP A 68 8.04 11.13 -3.96
CA ASP A 68 7.33 9.85 -3.82
C ASP A 68 6.06 9.75 -4.71
N SER A 69 5.47 10.91 -5.06
CA SER A 69 4.40 11.01 -6.06
C SER A 69 4.87 10.83 -7.52
N GLN A 70 6.18 10.89 -7.75
CA GLN A 70 6.80 10.80 -9.08
C GLN A 70 7.58 9.51 -9.27
N SER A 71 8.19 8.96 -8.21
CA SER A 71 8.99 7.74 -8.25
C SER A 71 8.66 6.81 -7.09
N THR A 72 9.39 5.69 -6.96
CA THR A 72 9.24 4.72 -5.88
C THR A 72 10.62 4.22 -5.45
N VAL A 73 10.76 3.74 -4.22
CA VAL A 73 11.99 3.09 -3.74
C VAL A 73 12.37 1.92 -4.66
N TYR A 74 11.40 1.10 -5.08
CA TYR A 74 11.65 0.03 -6.06
C TYR A 74 12.29 0.52 -7.37
N ALA A 75 11.86 1.68 -7.89
CA ALA A 75 12.49 2.26 -9.08
C ALA A 75 13.91 2.80 -8.77
N ALA A 76 14.16 3.24 -7.54
CA ALA A 76 15.47 3.67 -7.09
C ALA A 76 16.45 2.50 -6.96
N GLU A 77 16.02 1.37 -6.40
CA GLU A 77 16.81 0.13 -6.37
C GLU A 77 17.25 -0.29 -7.78
N LEU A 78 16.31 -0.33 -8.73
CA LEU A 78 16.62 -0.62 -10.11
C LEU A 78 17.59 0.41 -10.73
N SER A 79 17.42 1.68 -10.40
CA SER A 79 18.30 2.76 -10.89
C SER A 79 19.70 2.65 -10.30
N GLY A 80 19.87 2.20 -9.07
CA GLY A 80 21.17 1.89 -8.49
C GLY A 80 21.92 0.83 -9.31
N ILE A 81 21.24 -0.28 -9.63
CA ILE A 81 21.78 -1.35 -10.46
C ILE A 81 22.15 -0.84 -11.87
N GLU A 82 21.28 -0.02 -12.47
CA GLU A 82 21.55 0.61 -13.78
C GLU A 82 22.78 1.52 -13.71
N MET A 83 22.91 2.36 -12.68
CA MET A 83 24.07 3.24 -12.48
C MET A 83 25.36 2.46 -12.34
N ALA A 84 25.38 1.34 -11.62
CA ALA A 84 26.54 0.46 -11.49
C ALA A 84 26.98 -0.13 -12.84
N LEU A 85 26.03 -0.54 -13.67
CA LEU A 85 26.31 -1.05 -15.01
C LEU A 85 26.75 0.07 -15.98
N ALA A 86 26.16 1.25 -15.89
CA ALA A 86 26.57 2.41 -16.67
C ALA A 86 28.03 2.80 -16.36
N ALA A 87 28.39 2.84 -15.06
CA ALA A 87 29.76 3.11 -14.65
C ALA A 87 30.74 2.04 -15.18
N ALA A 88 30.35 0.76 -15.13
CA ALA A 88 31.15 -0.32 -15.75
C ALA A 88 31.28 -0.20 -17.29
N THR A 89 30.33 0.52 -17.93
CA THR A 89 30.38 0.76 -19.37
C THR A 89 31.31 1.92 -19.73
N THR A 90 31.37 2.98 -18.93
CA THR A 90 32.15 4.19 -19.21
C THR A 90 33.65 4.10 -18.86
N ASN A 91 34.05 3.17 -17.98
CA ASN A 91 35.45 2.96 -17.61
C ASN A 91 36.32 2.41 -18.75
N ASP A 92 35.80 2.38 -19.97
CA ASP A 92 36.48 1.83 -21.15
C ASP A 92 37.40 2.85 -21.86
N ASP A 93 37.21 4.15 -21.61
CA ASP A 93 37.90 5.21 -22.38
C ASP A 93 39.28 5.59 -21.81
N ASN A 94 39.65 5.08 -20.63
CA ASN A 94 40.98 5.32 -20.06
C ASN A 94 41.99 4.26 -20.52
N GLU A 95 42.74 4.57 -21.56
CA GLU A 95 43.89 3.78 -21.98
C GLU A 95 44.91 3.68 -20.84
N GLY A 96 45.10 2.49 -20.29
CA GLY A 96 46.13 2.19 -19.30
C GLY A 96 45.68 1.56 -17.98
N GLN A 97 44.37 1.49 -17.70
CA GLN A 97 43.88 0.77 -16.52
C GLN A 97 43.54 -0.68 -16.83
N THR A 98 43.96 -1.60 -15.95
CA THR A 98 43.59 -3.03 -16.03
C THR A 98 42.08 -3.17 -15.84
N LYS A 99 41.38 -3.60 -16.89
CA LYS A 99 39.92 -3.75 -16.89
C LYS A 99 39.49 -4.85 -15.93
N ALA A 100 38.45 -4.65 -15.18
CA ALA A 100 37.85 -5.71 -14.35
C ALA A 100 37.29 -6.82 -15.26
N ARG A 101 37.67 -8.04 -15.03
CA ARG A 101 37.11 -9.24 -15.70
C ARG A 101 35.80 -9.68 -15.13
N GLU A 102 35.53 -9.25 -13.90
CA GLU A 102 34.28 -9.51 -13.19
C GLU A 102 33.76 -8.27 -12.51
N VAL A 103 32.47 -8.01 -12.69
CA VAL A 103 31.73 -6.96 -11.99
C VAL A 103 30.64 -7.62 -11.14
N ILE A 104 30.74 -7.45 -9.84
CA ILE A 104 29.76 -7.99 -8.90
C ILE A 104 29.00 -6.81 -8.26
N ILE A 105 27.69 -6.80 -8.47
CA ILE A 105 26.79 -5.77 -7.95
C ILE A 105 25.99 -6.36 -6.79
N PHE A 106 26.12 -5.76 -5.63
CA PHE A 106 25.35 -6.11 -4.43
C PHE A 106 24.18 -5.13 -4.25
N SER A 107 23.00 -5.66 -3.98
CA SER A 107 21.79 -4.90 -3.68
C SER A 107 20.97 -5.64 -2.62
N ASP A 108 20.34 -4.92 -1.72
CA ASP A 108 19.37 -5.50 -0.76
C ASP A 108 17.94 -5.55 -1.30
N GLY A 109 17.68 -4.92 -2.44
CA GLY A 109 16.40 -4.89 -3.13
C GLY A 109 16.04 -6.21 -3.85
N GLN A 110 15.59 -7.25 -3.14
CA GLN A 110 15.20 -8.54 -3.76
C GLN A 110 14.23 -8.38 -4.93
N ALA A 111 13.25 -7.47 -4.80
CA ALA A 111 12.27 -7.22 -5.85
C ALA A 111 12.89 -6.61 -7.12
N ALA A 112 13.94 -5.79 -6.97
CA ALA A 112 14.70 -5.24 -8.09
C ALA A 112 15.51 -6.34 -8.80
N ILE A 113 16.20 -7.19 -8.04
CA ILE A 113 16.95 -8.33 -8.57
C ILE A 113 16.03 -9.29 -9.34
N GLN A 114 14.89 -9.65 -8.75
CA GLN A 114 13.88 -10.50 -9.41
C GLN A 114 13.35 -9.88 -10.72
N ALA A 115 13.15 -8.56 -10.74
CA ALA A 115 12.70 -7.87 -11.95
C ALA A 115 13.76 -7.86 -13.06
N VAL A 116 15.04 -7.82 -12.69
CA VAL A 116 16.14 -7.95 -13.65
C VAL A 116 16.24 -9.38 -14.16
N GLN A 117 16.02 -10.40 -13.32
CA GLN A 117 16.00 -11.80 -13.75
C GLN A 117 14.83 -12.11 -14.70
N ASN A 118 13.65 -11.57 -14.40
CA ASN A 118 12.42 -11.83 -15.14
C ASN A 118 11.57 -10.56 -15.29
N PRO A 119 11.77 -9.75 -16.35
CA PRO A 119 11.15 -8.44 -16.53
C PRO A 119 9.69 -8.52 -16.97
N GLN A 120 8.84 -9.29 -16.27
CA GLN A 120 7.42 -9.45 -16.61
C GLN A 120 6.49 -8.43 -15.90
N ARG A 121 6.99 -7.66 -14.92
CA ARG A 121 6.16 -6.72 -14.15
C ARG A 121 6.03 -5.38 -14.88
N PRO A 122 4.82 -4.82 -15.05
CA PRO A 122 4.58 -3.60 -15.83
C PRO A 122 5.16 -2.32 -15.18
N SER A 123 5.49 -2.34 -13.89
CA SER A 123 6.01 -1.17 -13.19
C SER A 123 7.54 -1.12 -13.28
N GLY A 124 8.08 0.02 -13.69
CA GLY A 124 9.53 0.24 -13.76
C GLY A 124 10.23 -0.42 -14.96
N GLN A 125 9.53 -0.95 -15.95
CA GLN A 125 10.09 -1.67 -17.13
C GLN A 125 11.15 -0.89 -17.92
N TYR A 126 11.10 0.42 -17.87
CA TYR A 126 12.08 1.27 -18.52
C TYR A 126 13.50 1.02 -17.98
N VAL A 127 13.67 0.94 -16.65
CA VAL A 127 14.99 0.75 -16.03
C VAL A 127 15.59 -0.63 -16.34
N PRO A 128 14.86 -1.75 -16.23
CA PRO A 128 15.33 -3.04 -16.76
C PRO A 128 15.76 -3.00 -18.22
N GLY A 129 15.06 -2.23 -19.07
CA GLY A 129 15.49 -2.01 -20.45
C GLY A 129 16.89 -1.43 -20.55
N LEU A 130 17.16 -0.35 -19.82
CA LEU A 130 18.49 0.25 -19.74
C LEU A 130 19.55 -0.71 -19.19
N ILE A 131 19.20 -1.47 -18.14
CA ILE A 131 20.09 -2.50 -17.57
C ILE A 131 20.51 -3.51 -18.65
N TYR A 132 19.56 -4.02 -19.43
CA TYR A 132 19.86 -4.95 -20.52
C TYR A 132 20.69 -4.33 -21.63
N ASP A 133 20.50 -3.04 -21.95
CA ASP A 133 21.30 -2.34 -22.95
C ASP A 133 22.75 -2.19 -22.47
N HIS A 134 22.99 -1.85 -21.20
CA HIS A 134 24.34 -1.82 -20.62
C HIS A 134 24.99 -3.21 -20.60
N VAL A 135 24.27 -4.26 -20.19
CA VAL A 135 24.78 -5.64 -20.22
C VAL A 135 25.16 -6.04 -21.65
N ARG A 136 24.35 -5.66 -22.64
CA ARG A 136 24.65 -5.96 -24.06
C ARG A 136 25.88 -5.19 -24.50
N ALA A 137 26.04 -3.93 -24.17
CA ALA A 137 27.19 -3.09 -24.48
C ALA A 137 28.48 -3.68 -23.86
N ILE A 138 28.47 -4.10 -22.59
CA ILE A 138 29.61 -4.71 -21.91
C ILE A 138 30.01 -6.05 -22.59
N ARG A 139 29.01 -6.87 -23.01
CA ARG A 139 29.25 -8.15 -23.67
C ARG A 139 29.80 -8.06 -25.10
N SER A 140 29.49 -6.97 -25.79
CA SER A 140 29.95 -6.75 -27.16
C SER A 140 31.45 -6.37 -27.26
N ARG A 141 32.14 -6.24 -26.13
CA ARG A 141 33.56 -5.85 -26.07
C ARG A 141 34.47 -6.99 -26.44
N ASN A 142 35.67 -6.67 -26.88
CA ASN A 142 36.72 -7.64 -27.24
C ASN A 142 37.18 -8.53 -26.07
N GLN A 143 37.03 -8.03 -24.83
CA GLN A 143 37.27 -8.81 -23.62
C GLN A 143 35.97 -8.87 -22.79
N PRO A 144 35.23 -9.98 -22.83
CA PRO A 144 33.97 -10.09 -22.16
C PRO A 144 34.13 -10.04 -20.61
N THR A 145 33.43 -9.11 -19.97
CA THR A 145 33.35 -9.01 -18.51
C THR A 145 32.19 -9.85 -18.00
N ASN A 146 32.44 -10.65 -16.96
CA ASN A 146 31.37 -11.34 -16.25
C ASN A 146 30.64 -10.35 -15.37
N ILE A 147 29.29 -10.40 -15.39
CA ILE A 147 28.44 -9.55 -14.57
C ILE A 147 27.60 -10.46 -13.68
N THR A 148 27.67 -10.22 -12.38
CA THR A 148 26.88 -10.94 -11.38
C THR A 148 26.17 -9.93 -10.49
N ILE A 149 24.85 -10.07 -10.32
CA ILE A 149 24.07 -9.30 -9.35
C ILE A 149 23.74 -10.24 -8.19
N ARG A 150 24.05 -9.84 -6.97
CA ARG A 150 23.83 -10.63 -5.76
C ARG A 150 23.00 -9.87 -4.75
N TRP A 151 22.10 -10.59 -4.13
CA TRP A 151 21.39 -10.07 -2.98
C TRP A 151 22.30 -10.07 -1.75
N ILE A 152 22.14 -9.02 -0.93
CA ILE A 152 22.76 -8.89 0.38
C ILE A 152 21.70 -8.44 1.38
N PRO A 153 21.68 -8.93 2.64
CA PRO A 153 20.73 -8.47 3.61
C PRO A 153 21.00 -7.01 4.03
N ALA A 154 19.91 -6.22 4.17
CA ALA A 154 19.97 -4.86 4.63
C ALA A 154 20.38 -4.76 6.12
N HIS A 155 21.08 -3.68 6.50
CA HIS A 155 21.36 -3.30 7.88
C HIS A 155 22.04 -4.37 8.75
N VAL A 156 22.94 -5.16 8.18
CA VAL A 156 23.71 -6.20 8.90
C VAL A 156 25.19 -5.86 9.05
N GLY A 157 25.56 -4.59 8.87
CA GLY A 157 26.94 -4.10 9.07
C GLY A 157 27.88 -4.33 7.88
N VAL A 158 27.38 -4.58 6.68
CA VAL A 158 28.22 -4.62 5.47
C VAL A 158 28.52 -3.18 5.04
N ASN A 159 29.75 -2.74 5.24
CA ASN A 159 30.17 -1.35 5.03
C ASN A 159 29.77 -0.76 3.67
N GLY A 160 29.89 -1.53 2.59
CA GLY A 160 29.53 -1.09 1.26
C GLY A 160 28.03 -0.84 1.09
N ASN A 161 27.20 -1.69 1.69
CA ASN A 161 25.75 -1.54 1.66
C ASN A 161 25.29 -0.35 2.53
N GLU A 162 25.82 -0.22 3.73
CA GLU A 162 25.53 0.92 4.63
C GLU A 162 25.97 2.26 4.00
N PHE A 163 27.08 2.27 3.30
CA PHE A 163 27.55 3.44 2.57
C PHE A 163 26.61 3.79 1.40
N ALA A 164 26.19 2.81 0.60
CA ALA A 164 25.25 3.00 -0.49
C ALA A 164 23.89 3.53 0.04
N ASP A 165 23.35 2.97 1.12
CA ASP A 165 22.13 3.47 1.79
C ASP A 165 22.26 4.95 2.20
N GLY A 166 23.39 5.32 2.82
CA GLY A 166 23.69 6.72 3.19
C GLY A 166 23.72 7.66 1.98
N GLU A 167 24.30 7.20 0.88
CA GLU A 167 24.37 7.94 -0.38
C GLU A 167 22.99 8.10 -1.06
N ALA A 168 22.15 7.03 -1.03
CA ALA A 168 20.78 7.10 -1.56
C ALA A 168 19.90 8.04 -0.75
N LYS A 169 20.00 8.02 0.60
CA LYS A 169 19.34 9.00 1.47
C LYS A 169 19.81 10.42 1.21
N SER A 170 21.12 10.60 1.02
CA SER A 170 21.69 11.90 0.68
C SER A 170 21.20 12.42 -0.66
N ALA A 171 21.04 11.54 -1.67
CA ALA A 171 20.43 11.90 -2.95
C ALA A 171 18.99 12.41 -2.79
N ALA A 172 18.18 11.74 -1.96
CA ALA A 172 16.81 12.16 -1.67
C ALA A 172 16.78 13.54 -0.98
N LEU A 173 17.64 13.76 0.03
CA LEU A 173 17.74 15.01 0.78
C LEU A 173 18.22 16.19 -0.07
N LEU A 174 19.27 16.00 -0.89
CA LEU A 174 19.79 17.04 -1.78
C LEU A 174 18.74 17.48 -2.81
N GLY A 175 18.02 16.53 -3.39
CA GLY A 175 16.91 16.82 -4.29
C GLY A 175 15.78 17.61 -3.63
N ALA A 176 15.51 17.36 -2.35
CA ALA A 176 14.53 18.11 -1.56
C ALA A 176 14.97 19.56 -1.31
N GLY A 177 16.25 19.76 -0.96
CA GLY A 177 16.79 21.08 -0.61
C GLY A 177 17.04 22.00 -1.83
N MET A 178 17.34 21.44 -2.98
CA MET A 178 17.66 22.20 -4.20
C MET A 178 16.44 22.64 -5.00
N GLY A 179 15.23 22.27 -4.61
CA GLY A 179 14.02 22.61 -5.35
C GLY A 179 13.98 22.06 -6.79
N VAL A 180 14.84 21.11 -7.11
CA VAL A 180 14.97 20.52 -8.45
C VAL A 180 13.77 19.63 -8.71
N ALA A 181 12.78 20.18 -9.37
CA ALA A 181 11.54 19.47 -9.74
C ALA A 181 11.71 18.59 -10.99
N THR A 182 12.81 18.69 -11.72
CA THR A 182 12.93 18.16 -13.07
C THR A 182 14.31 17.55 -13.31
N GLY A 183 14.36 16.24 -13.29
CA GLY A 183 15.48 15.51 -13.86
C GLY A 183 16.47 14.94 -12.84
N SER A 184 17.12 13.87 -13.23
CA SER A 184 18.40 13.47 -12.67
C SER A 184 19.39 14.62 -12.87
N GLY A 185 20.46 14.71 -12.07
CA GLY A 185 21.51 15.73 -12.26
C GLY A 185 22.14 15.77 -13.67
N THR A 186 21.70 14.93 -14.57
CA THR A 186 22.05 14.85 -16.00
C THR A 186 21.10 15.62 -16.93
N GLY A 187 20.06 16.29 -16.40
CA GLY A 187 19.05 16.98 -17.22
C GLY A 187 18.03 16.07 -17.91
N GLU A 188 18.06 14.77 -17.63
CA GLU A 188 17.09 13.83 -18.18
C GLU A 188 15.71 13.95 -17.50
N PRO A 189 14.63 13.75 -18.26
CA PRO A 189 13.28 13.84 -17.71
C PRO A 189 13.04 12.72 -16.70
N ILE A 190 12.47 13.06 -15.53
CA ILE A 190 12.03 12.07 -14.55
C ILE A 190 10.92 11.21 -15.14
N ILE A 191 11.18 9.93 -15.34
CA ILE A 191 10.19 8.97 -15.82
C ILE A 191 9.35 8.51 -14.65
N ARG A 192 8.05 8.83 -14.71
CA ARG A 192 7.10 8.45 -13.66
C ARG A 192 6.63 7.00 -13.83
N PRO A 193 6.99 6.06 -12.91
CA PRO A 193 6.45 4.71 -12.93
C PRO A 193 4.92 4.68 -12.80
N ALA A 194 4.26 3.72 -13.45
CA ALA A 194 2.81 3.57 -13.39
C ALA A 194 2.27 3.44 -11.96
N ALA A 195 3.03 2.82 -11.05
CA ALA A 195 2.69 2.72 -9.63
C ALA A 195 2.63 4.10 -8.95
N ALA A 196 3.62 4.97 -9.18
CA ALA A 196 3.64 6.33 -8.64
C ALA A 196 2.50 7.19 -9.23
N ALA A 197 2.24 7.08 -10.53
CA ALA A 197 1.13 7.76 -11.18
C ALA A 197 -0.23 7.33 -10.59
N LYS A 198 -0.46 6.03 -10.41
CA LYS A 198 -1.67 5.48 -9.78
C LYS A 198 -1.82 5.98 -8.33
N ARG A 199 -0.74 6.04 -7.55
CA ARG A 199 -0.75 6.58 -6.18
C ARG A 199 -1.16 8.05 -6.18
N ALA A 200 -0.53 8.88 -7.00
CA ALA A 200 -0.84 10.30 -7.11
C ALA A 200 -2.30 10.57 -7.53
N VAL A 201 -2.84 9.78 -8.47
CA VAL A 201 -4.25 9.87 -8.88
C VAL A 201 -5.18 9.48 -7.72
N ARG A 202 -4.90 8.37 -7.02
CA ARG A 202 -5.70 7.95 -5.85
C ARG A 202 -5.70 9.01 -4.76
N GLN A 203 -4.55 9.61 -4.47
CA GLN A 203 -4.43 10.68 -3.48
C GLN A 203 -5.29 11.90 -3.87
N ARG A 204 -5.19 12.38 -5.11
CA ARG A 204 -6.01 13.50 -5.61
C ARG A 204 -7.50 13.21 -5.57
N ILE A 205 -7.91 11.96 -5.91
CA ILE A 205 -9.30 11.55 -5.82
C ILE A 205 -9.79 11.59 -4.37
N ARG A 206 -8.97 11.09 -3.42
CA ARG A 206 -9.29 11.11 -1.99
C ARG A 206 -9.48 12.54 -1.49
N GLU A 207 -8.51 13.42 -1.74
CA GLU A 207 -8.59 14.83 -1.33
C GLU A 207 -9.80 15.57 -1.91
N ARG A 208 -10.11 15.29 -3.20
CA ARG A 208 -11.31 15.85 -3.84
C ARG A 208 -12.59 15.32 -3.19
N TRP A 209 -12.65 14.04 -2.90
CA TRP A 209 -13.79 13.42 -2.25
C TRP A 209 -13.98 13.95 -0.82
N GLU A 210 -12.92 14.07 -0.03
CA GLU A 210 -12.97 14.66 1.32
C GLU A 210 -13.50 16.10 1.29
N LYS A 211 -12.98 16.93 0.42
CA LYS A 211 -13.48 18.32 0.24
C LYS A 211 -14.94 18.37 -0.20
N GLN A 212 -15.38 17.48 -1.07
CA GLN A 212 -16.77 17.39 -1.49
C GLN A 212 -17.64 16.89 -0.33
N TRP A 213 -17.17 15.88 0.42
CA TRP A 213 -17.85 15.39 1.61
C TRP A 213 -18.07 16.48 2.65
N GLU A 214 -17.07 17.28 2.93
CA GLU A 214 -17.19 18.42 3.87
C GLU A 214 -18.27 19.44 3.45
N ARG A 215 -18.35 19.75 2.17
CA ARG A 215 -19.27 20.74 1.60
C ARG A 215 -20.72 20.24 1.49
N GLU A 216 -20.90 18.94 1.38
CA GLU A 216 -22.22 18.34 1.19
C GLU A 216 -23.10 18.54 2.41
N THR A 217 -24.29 19.11 2.22
CA THR A 217 -25.24 19.43 3.32
C THR A 217 -26.37 18.41 3.44
N THR A 218 -26.67 17.67 2.38
CA THR A 218 -27.83 16.76 2.32
C THR A 218 -27.58 15.43 3.04
N SER A 219 -26.36 15.11 3.37
CA SER A 219 -25.93 13.83 3.96
C SER A 219 -25.78 13.86 5.49
N ALA A 220 -26.43 14.79 6.19
CA ALA A 220 -26.26 14.99 7.63
C ALA A 220 -26.38 13.70 8.49
N PRO A 221 -27.34 12.79 8.29
CA PRO A 221 -27.41 11.54 9.06
C PRO A 221 -26.21 10.64 8.86
N THR A 222 -25.68 10.56 7.62
CA THR A 222 -24.51 9.76 7.30
C THR A 222 -23.24 10.41 7.84
N LYS A 223 -23.08 11.73 7.73
CA LYS A 223 -21.93 12.47 8.26
C LYS A 223 -21.77 12.35 9.77
N ARG A 224 -22.88 12.26 10.50
CA ARG A 224 -22.85 12.00 11.94
C ARG A 224 -22.17 10.65 12.27
N LEU A 225 -22.35 9.64 11.41
CA LEU A 225 -21.81 8.29 11.60
C LEU A 225 -20.45 8.09 10.94
N VAL A 226 -20.11 8.90 9.94
CA VAL A 226 -18.89 8.78 9.13
C VAL A 226 -18.29 10.17 8.93
N GLN A 227 -17.23 10.48 9.65
CA GLN A 227 -16.59 11.81 9.60
C GLN A 227 -15.93 12.09 8.25
N ALA A 228 -15.29 11.08 7.67
CA ALA A 228 -14.66 11.15 6.36
C ALA A 228 -14.86 9.85 5.58
N PRO A 229 -14.88 9.92 4.23
CA PRO A 229 -14.96 8.73 3.40
C PRO A 229 -13.80 7.78 3.69
N ASN A 230 -14.11 6.53 4.03
CA ASN A 230 -13.10 5.52 4.36
C ASN A 230 -13.60 4.10 4.06
N LYS A 231 -12.65 3.18 3.84
CA LYS A 231 -12.96 1.76 3.60
C LYS A 231 -13.43 1.03 4.87
N LYS A 232 -13.12 1.53 6.07
CA LYS A 232 -13.48 0.87 7.34
C LYS A 232 -14.99 0.67 7.47
N THR A 233 -15.79 1.56 6.86
CA THR A 233 -17.25 1.45 6.82
C THR A 233 -17.72 0.13 6.16
N LEU A 234 -16.96 -0.45 5.24
CA LEU A 234 -17.30 -1.71 4.58
C LEU A 234 -17.34 -2.89 5.57
N ARG A 235 -16.57 -2.84 6.65
CA ARG A 235 -16.57 -3.88 7.71
C ARG A 235 -17.93 -4.04 8.39
N LEU A 236 -18.78 -3.01 8.35
CA LEU A 236 -20.14 -3.05 8.89
C LEU A 236 -21.06 -4.02 8.14
N TYR A 237 -20.71 -4.35 6.91
CA TYR A 237 -21.53 -5.15 6.00
C TYR A 237 -20.96 -6.56 5.79
N GLY A 238 -19.78 -6.84 6.36
CA GLY A 238 -19.17 -8.16 6.31
C GLY A 238 -20.04 -9.22 7.01
N GLY A 239 -20.29 -10.35 6.36
CA GLY A 239 -21.11 -11.43 6.88
C GLY A 239 -22.62 -11.15 6.96
N LEU A 240 -23.10 -10.00 6.44
CA LEU A 240 -24.53 -9.71 6.34
C LEU A 240 -25.12 -10.22 5.02
N SER A 241 -26.35 -10.72 5.06
CA SER A 241 -27.13 -11.00 3.85
C SER A 241 -27.52 -9.70 3.14
N LYS A 242 -27.88 -9.76 1.84
CA LYS A 242 -28.33 -8.58 1.08
C LYS A 242 -29.48 -7.81 1.75
N PRO A 243 -30.52 -8.44 2.29
CA PRO A 243 -31.58 -7.74 3.02
C PRO A 243 -31.08 -7.07 4.28
N GLN A 244 -30.20 -7.71 5.06
CA GLN A 244 -29.60 -7.12 6.25
C GLN A 244 -28.76 -5.88 5.92
N CYS A 245 -27.94 -5.97 4.86
CA CYS A 245 -27.20 -4.80 4.35
C CYS A 245 -28.14 -3.65 3.96
N ALA A 246 -29.20 -3.94 3.22
CA ALA A 246 -30.18 -2.92 2.81
C ALA A 246 -30.87 -2.25 4.01
N ILE A 247 -31.31 -3.02 4.98
CA ILE A 247 -31.91 -2.51 6.21
C ILE A 247 -30.93 -1.61 6.97
N LEU A 248 -29.70 -2.08 7.17
CA LEU A 248 -28.66 -1.32 7.87
C LEU A 248 -28.35 0.01 7.16
N ILE A 249 -28.19 0.00 5.84
CA ILE A 249 -27.96 1.22 5.04
C ILE A 249 -29.12 2.19 5.21
N GLN A 250 -30.36 1.72 5.12
CA GLN A 250 -31.55 2.54 5.30
C GLN A 250 -31.62 3.14 6.70
N MET A 251 -31.30 2.39 7.75
CA MET A 251 -31.21 2.90 9.12
C MET A 251 -30.13 3.98 9.27
N ARG A 252 -28.94 3.73 8.76
CA ARG A 252 -27.79 4.66 8.85
C ARG A 252 -28.00 5.97 8.08
N THR A 253 -28.70 5.90 6.95
CA THR A 253 -29.02 7.08 6.13
C THR A 253 -30.30 7.77 6.53
N MET A 254 -31.08 7.20 7.46
CA MET A 254 -32.44 7.62 7.83
C MET A 254 -33.43 7.61 6.66
N ARG A 255 -33.08 6.97 5.53
CA ARG A 255 -33.94 6.80 4.35
C ARG A 255 -34.52 5.38 4.36
N ILE A 256 -35.41 5.14 5.31
CA ILE A 256 -36.04 3.84 5.57
C ILE A 256 -37.56 3.99 5.46
N GLY A 257 -38.28 2.97 5.00
CA GLY A 257 -39.73 2.97 4.79
C GLY A 257 -40.55 3.07 6.07
N LEU A 258 -40.19 3.99 6.99
CA LEU A 258 -40.92 4.34 8.19
C LEU A 258 -41.63 5.67 7.99
N ARG A 259 -42.72 5.92 8.77
CA ARG A 259 -43.60 7.09 8.62
C ARG A 259 -42.82 8.42 8.59
N HIS A 260 -41.79 8.57 9.42
CA HIS A 260 -40.99 9.80 9.41
C HIS A 260 -40.38 10.11 8.03
N PHE A 261 -39.77 9.13 7.38
CA PHE A 261 -39.19 9.32 6.05
C PHE A 261 -40.27 9.45 4.97
N LEU A 262 -41.32 8.60 5.05
CA LEU A 262 -42.44 8.63 4.10
C LEU A 262 -43.19 9.99 4.17
N PHE A 263 -43.40 10.52 5.33
CA PHE A 263 -43.97 11.86 5.50
C PHE A 263 -43.10 12.95 4.88
N LYS A 264 -41.78 12.87 5.11
CA LYS A 264 -40.83 13.82 4.52
C LYS A 264 -40.84 13.83 3.00
N ILE A 265 -41.12 12.71 2.36
CA ILE A 265 -41.25 12.57 0.88
C ILE A 265 -42.70 12.66 0.42
N LYS A 266 -43.63 13.05 1.31
CA LYS A 266 -45.09 13.20 1.06
C LYS A 266 -45.83 11.90 0.67
N ALA A 267 -45.28 10.72 1.07
CA ALA A 267 -45.88 9.42 0.87
C ALA A 267 -46.68 8.91 2.09
N ALA A 268 -46.78 9.69 3.15
CA ALA A 268 -47.59 9.43 4.32
C ALA A 268 -48.18 10.75 4.84
N GLU A 269 -49.33 10.69 5.49
CA GLU A 269 -50.05 11.87 6.05
C GLU A 269 -49.43 12.37 7.35
N THR A 270 -48.75 11.51 8.10
CA THR A 270 -48.14 11.85 9.39
C THR A 270 -46.85 11.11 9.60
N ASP A 271 -45.93 11.71 10.32
CA ASP A 271 -44.65 11.10 10.71
C ASP A 271 -44.76 10.34 12.05
N ARG A 272 -45.92 10.43 12.76
CA ARG A 272 -46.08 9.84 14.08
C ARG A 272 -46.07 8.34 14.08
N CYS A 273 -45.44 7.80 15.14
CA CYS A 273 -45.46 6.36 15.42
C CYS A 273 -46.87 5.98 15.95
N SER A 274 -47.25 4.74 15.66
CA SER A 274 -48.54 4.19 16.18
C SER A 274 -48.56 3.98 17.70
N CYS A 275 -47.48 4.27 18.43
CA CYS A 275 -47.44 4.35 19.88
C CYS A 275 -47.80 5.74 20.43
N ASP A 276 -47.92 6.75 19.57
CA ASP A 276 -48.19 8.15 19.86
C ASP A 276 -47.13 8.90 20.70
N GLU A 277 -45.98 8.25 21.01
CA GLU A 277 -44.91 8.87 21.82
C GLU A 277 -43.84 9.60 20.99
N GLY A 278 -43.97 9.68 19.67
CA GLY A 278 -43.03 10.42 18.85
C GLY A 278 -43.06 10.07 17.35
N SER A 279 -42.14 10.67 16.59
CA SER A 279 -42.01 10.39 15.17
C SER A 279 -41.45 8.96 14.95
N GLN A 280 -42.00 8.27 13.96
CA GLN A 280 -41.56 6.87 13.63
C GLN A 280 -40.22 6.87 12.88
N THR A 281 -39.17 7.19 13.61
CA THR A 281 -37.77 7.13 13.12
C THR A 281 -37.13 5.78 13.44
N PRO A 282 -36.05 5.35 12.74
CA PRO A 282 -35.29 4.16 13.12
C PRO A 282 -34.78 4.25 14.57
N LYS A 283 -34.37 5.44 15.01
CA LYS A 283 -33.92 5.67 16.39
C LYS A 283 -35.03 5.43 17.40
N HIS A 284 -36.22 5.98 17.14
CA HIS A 284 -37.39 5.78 18.03
C HIS A 284 -37.75 4.28 18.12
N ILE A 285 -37.84 3.58 16.99
CA ILE A 285 -38.20 2.16 16.96
C ILE A 285 -37.14 1.31 17.69
N LEU A 286 -35.87 1.55 17.45
CA LEU A 286 -34.78 0.78 18.05
C LEU A 286 -34.64 1.04 19.55
N MET A 287 -34.79 2.30 20.00
CA MET A 287 -34.38 2.73 21.33
C MET A 287 -35.54 2.97 22.31
N GLN A 288 -36.70 3.41 21.83
CA GLN A 288 -37.70 4.05 22.69
C GLN A 288 -39.09 3.48 22.59
N CYS A 289 -39.52 3.05 21.39
CA CYS A 289 -40.91 2.70 21.14
C CYS A 289 -41.43 1.59 22.10
N PRO A 290 -42.49 1.83 22.87
CA PRO A 290 -43.05 0.88 23.83
C PRO A 290 -43.63 -0.38 23.15
N ARG A 291 -44.09 -0.27 21.91
CA ARG A 291 -44.62 -1.42 21.16
C ARG A 291 -43.58 -2.51 20.89
N TYR A 292 -42.30 -2.20 20.97
CA TYR A 292 -41.19 -3.10 20.65
C TYR A 292 -40.31 -3.40 21.87
N ILE A 293 -40.84 -3.32 23.09
CA ILE A 293 -40.12 -3.60 24.35
C ILE A 293 -39.59 -5.04 24.32
N ILE A 294 -40.45 -6.04 24.07
CA ILE A 294 -40.07 -7.46 24.12
C ILE A 294 -38.97 -7.78 23.10
N PRO A 295 -39.14 -7.50 21.78
CA PRO A 295 -38.05 -7.79 20.83
C PRO A 295 -36.79 -6.96 21.10
N ARG A 296 -36.91 -5.76 21.72
CA ARG A 296 -35.76 -4.95 22.12
C ARG A 296 -35.01 -5.57 23.29
N THR A 297 -35.68 -6.13 24.28
CA THR A 297 -35.02 -6.85 25.39
C THR A 297 -34.16 -7.99 24.85
N LYS A 298 -34.70 -8.80 23.93
CA LYS A 298 -33.92 -9.85 23.27
C LYS A 298 -32.70 -9.29 22.50
N LEU A 299 -32.86 -8.17 21.81
CA LEU A 299 -31.75 -7.50 21.14
C LEU A 299 -30.67 -7.07 22.14
N TRP A 300 -31.06 -6.50 23.29
CA TRP A 300 -30.09 -6.06 24.31
C TRP A 300 -29.31 -7.26 24.88
N GLU A 301 -29.97 -8.37 25.14
CA GLU A 301 -29.31 -9.62 25.60
C GLU A 301 -28.26 -10.08 24.58
N GLN A 302 -28.61 -10.09 23.30
CA GLN A 302 -27.67 -10.45 22.22
C GLN A 302 -26.47 -9.50 22.11
N LEU A 303 -26.71 -8.18 22.25
CA LEU A 303 -25.64 -7.17 22.21
C LEU A 303 -24.74 -7.28 23.43
N TRP A 304 -25.28 -7.56 24.61
CA TRP A 304 -24.49 -7.76 25.83
C TRP A 304 -23.62 -9.01 25.73
N ALA A 305 -24.16 -10.09 25.16
CA ALA A 305 -23.41 -11.32 24.94
C ALA A 305 -22.15 -11.10 24.09
N VAL A 306 -22.19 -10.16 23.12
CA VAL A 306 -21.03 -9.77 22.29
C VAL A 306 -20.25 -8.57 22.86
N GLY A 307 -20.47 -8.24 24.14
CA GLY A 307 -19.68 -7.20 24.84
C GLY A 307 -20.12 -5.76 24.61
N ILE A 308 -21.25 -5.51 23.93
CA ILE A 308 -21.76 -4.16 23.66
C ILE A 308 -22.70 -3.75 24.80
N LYS A 309 -22.21 -2.93 25.72
CA LYS A 309 -22.94 -2.48 26.90
C LYS A 309 -23.54 -1.08 26.74
N GLU A 310 -23.05 -0.28 25.82
CA GLU A 310 -23.48 1.10 25.61
C GLU A 310 -24.62 1.16 24.59
N MET A 311 -25.79 1.54 25.06
CA MET A 311 -27.03 1.58 24.27
C MET A 311 -27.22 2.98 23.66
N ASP A 312 -26.36 3.33 22.73
CA ASP A 312 -26.48 4.52 21.89
C ASP A 312 -26.75 4.14 20.44
N TYR A 313 -27.72 4.79 19.81
CA TYR A 313 -28.13 4.48 18.42
C TYR A 313 -26.96 4.54 17.43
N ASP A 314 -26.18 5.63 17.45
CA ASP A 314 -25.12 5.87 16.47
C ASP A 314 -23.98 4.89 16.65
N LYS A 315 -23.67 4.53 17.88
CA LYS A 315 -22.66 3.52 18.21
C LYS A 315 -23.10 2.12 17.79
N ILE A 316 -24.34 1.74 18.07
CA ILE A 316 -24.88 0.41 17.75
C ILE A 316 -24.92 0.20 16.22
N VAL A 317 -25.47 1.15 15.44
CA VAL A 317 -25.55 1.03 13.98
C VAL A 317 -24.17 1.20 13.28
N SER A 318 -23.14 1.50 14.03
CA SER A 318 -21.76 1.67 13.57
C SER A 318 -20.79 0.62 14.13
N ASN A 319 -21.28 -0.36 14.88
CA ASN A 319 -20.49 -1.44 15.43
C ASN A 319 -20.66 -2.72 14.58
N PRO A 320 -19.59 -3.25 13.96
CA PRO A 320 -19.67 -4.45 13.10
C PRO A 320 -20.28 -5.67 13.81
N GLN A 321 -20.07 -5.84 15.11
CA GLN A 321 -20.62 -6.94 15.88
C GLN A 321 -22.14 -6.79 16.16
N ALA A 322 -22.66 -5.54 16.14
CA ALA A 322 -24.07 -5.25 16.38
C ALA A 322 -24.93 -5.35 15.11
N THR A 323 -24.36 -5.13 13.94
CA THR A 323 -25.11 -4.84 12.71
C THR A 323 -26.10 -5.94 12.32
N ARG A 324 -25.75 -7.22 12.48
CA ARG A 324 -26.63 -8.35 12.19
C ARG A 324 -27.86 -8.34 13.12
N TYR A 325 -27.65 -8.19 14.41
CA TYR A 325 -28.74 -8.20 15.41
C TYR A 325 -29.68 -7.03 15.23
N VAL A 326 -29.14 -5.85 14.92
CA VAL A 326 -29.91 -4.63 14.65
C VAL A 326 -30.75 -4.77 13.38
N ALA A 327 -30.18 -5.30 12.30
CA ALA A 327 -30.93 -5.55 11.07
C ALA A 327 -32.05 -6.57 11.27
N ASN A 328 -31.76 -7.67 11.99
CA ASN A 328 -32.74 -8.69 12.35
C ASN A 328 -33.86 -8.12 13.23
N PHE A 329 -33.53 -7.30 14.25
CA PHE A 329 -34.54 -6.63 15.06
C PHE A 329 -35.45 -5.77 14.17
N MET A 330 -34.89 -4.91 13.33
CA MET A 330 -35.70 -4.02 12.48
C MET A 330 -36.58 -4.80 11.51
N HIS A 331 -36.09 -5.89 10.94
CA HIS A 331 -36.89 -6.80 10.11
C HIS A 331 -38.05 -7.43 10.87
N ARG A 332 -37.79 -7.95 12.08
CA ARG A 332 -38.81 -8.60 12.96
C ARG A 332 -39.91 -7.65 13.45
N THR A 333 -39.69 -6.31 13.35
CA THR A 333 -40.77 -5.35 13.66
C THR A 333 -41.93 -5.42 12.69
N GLY A 334 -41.77 -6.00 11.50
CA GLY A 334 -42.78 -6.07 10.43
C GLY A 334 -43.10 -4.72 9.78
N LEU A 335 -42.40 -3.64 10.17
CA LEU A 335 -42.64 -2.29 9.65
C LEU A 335 -42.15 -2.08 8.20
N LEU A 336 -41.19 -2.90 7.78
CA LEU A 336 -40.55 -2.78 6.47
C LEU A 336 -41.20 -3.75 5.48
N GLN A 337 -42.35 -3.34 4.93
CA GLN A 337 -43.18 -4.18 4.03
C GLN A 337 -42.40 -4.75 2.85
N GLN A 338 -41.40 -4.00 2.32
CA GLN A 338 -40.56 -4.46 1.20
C GLN A 338 -39.71 -5.71 1.53
N PHE A 339 -39.57 -6.07 2.80
CA PHE A 339 -38.82 -7.25 3.26
C PHE A 339 -39.72 -8.32 3.90
N GLN A 340 -41.05 -8.17 3.89
CA GLN A 340 -41.97 -9.08 4.61
C GLN A 340 -41.90 -10.54 4.13
N TYR A 341 -41.55 -10.78 2.87
CA TYR A 341 -41.44 -12.12 2.29
C TYR A 341 -39.99 -12.62 2.20
N VAL A 342 -39.05 -11.88 2.75
CA VAL A 342 -37.64 -12.25 2.75
C VAL A 342 -37.32 -12.95 4.05
N GLY A 343 -37.05 -14.26 3.99
CA GLY A 343 -36.45 -14.98 5.12
C GLY A 343 -35.03 -14.42 5.36
N LEU A 344 -34.80 -13.94 6.58
CA LEU A 344 -33.41 -13.77 7.02
C LEU A 344 -32.98 -15.15 7.52
N GLU A 345 -32.02 -15.77 6.85
CA GLU A 345 -31.45 -17.02 7.32
C GLU A 345 -31.00 -16.83 8.77
N GLU A 346 -31.58 -17.61 9.67
CA GLU A 346 -31.07 -17.80 11.02
C GLU A 346 -29.79 -18.62 10.83
N GLY A 347 -28.66 -17.93 10.58
CA GLY A 347 -27.37 -18.59 10.68
C GLY A 347 -27.26 -19.10 12.12
N ASP A 348 -26.86 -20.35 12.26
CA ASP A 348 -26.60 -20.99 13.55
C ASP A 348 -25.90 -19.99 14.48
N ASP A 349 -26.48 -19.78 15.66
CA ASP A 349 -26.10 -18.71 16.61
C ASP A 349 -24.70 -18.92 17.22
N ASP A 350 -23.85 -19.85 16.71
CA ASP A 350 -22.68 -20.33 17.45
C ASP A 350 -21.30 -20.23 16.76
N GLU A 351 -21.16 -19.63 15.56
CA GLU A 351 -19.80 -19.31 15.11
C GLU A 351 -19.65 -17.87 14.60
N PRO A 352 -18.73 -17.08 15.16
CA PRO A 352 -18.28 -15.86 14.53
C PRO A 352 -17.49 -16.25 13.28
N THR A 353 -18.12 -16.20 12.09
CA THR A 353 -17.39 -16.28 10.83
C THR A 353 -16.45 -15.08 10.76
N GLY A 354 -15.25 -15.29 11.26
CA GLY A 354 -14.14 -14.37 11.13
C GLY A 354 -13.71 -14.33 9.67
N LEU A 355 -14.34 -13.47 8.88
CA LEU A 355 -13.72 -13.00 7.63
C LEU A 355 -12.50 -12.20 8.03
N THR A 356 -11.33 -12.76 7.83
CA THR A 356 -10.07 -12.08 8.01
C THR A 356 -9.93 -10.99 6.93
N ALA A 357 -9.11 -9.98 7.19
CA ALA A 357 -8.82 -8.90 6.24
C ALA A 357 -8.32 -9.40 4.87
N MET A 358 -7.87 -10.67 4.78
CA MET A 358 -7.45 -11.34 3.55
C MET A 358 -8.60 -11.68 2.60
N ASP A 359 -9.80 -11.98 3.12
CA ASP A 359 -10.94 -12.40 2.26
C ASP A 359 -11.58 -11.25 1.48
N LEU A 360 -11.31 -10.01 1.84
CA LEU A 360 -11.86 -8.82 1.18
C LEU A 360 -10.90 -8.17 0.19
N GLY A 361 -9.73 -8.75 -0.08
CA GLY A 361 -8.71 -8.16 -0.98
C GLY A 361 -8.29 -6.75 -0.53
N VAL A 362 -8.45 -6.45 0.75
CA VAL A 362 -7.97 -5.22 1.37
C VAL A 362 -6.54 -5.49 1.77
N GLU A 363 -5.62 -5.38 0.83
CA GLU A 363 -4.22 -5.18 1.18
C GLU A 363 -4.20 -3.97 2.11
N ASP A 364 -3.69 -4.19 3.30
CA ASP A 364 -3.42 -3.14 4.28
C ASP A 364 -2.25 -2.34 3.69
N ASP A 365 -2.58 -1.33 2.87
CA ASP A 365 -1.59 -0.35 2.44
C ASP A 365 -1.19 0.39 3.72
N GLY A 366 -0.21 -0.22 4.42
CA GLY A 366 0.36 0.29 5.65
C GLY A 366 0.82 1.73 5.48
N TYR A 367 0.35 2.54 6.39
CA TYR A 367 1.07 3.69 6.90
C TYR A 367 1.87 3.24 8.06
#